data_985da25214adf53b5ab94f1dc8742c8b
#
_entry.id   985da25214adf53b5ab94f1dc8742c8b
#
_cell.length_a   1.000
_cell.length_b   1.000
_cell.length_c   1.000
_cell.angle_alpha   90.00
_cell.angle_beta   90.00
_cell.angle_gamma   90.00
#
_symmetry.space_group_name_H-M   'P 1'
#
loop_
_entity.id
_entity.type
_entity.pdbx_description
1 polymer ?
#
loop_
_entity_poly.entity_id
_entity_poly.type
_entity_poly.pdbx_seq_one_letter_code
_entity_poly.pdbx_strand_id
1 'polypeptide(L)'
;MLTDKKMFLTGGAGFIGSTLIGNLIEHNKFCVFDNLARDALSSKPFVNHPNLTLVKGDVTDSAALHDAMLSFSPDVVVHLAAIAGIETVIKSPTATMRVNLLGTINALDAASGLPRLERFVDFSTSEVFGSNAFRVDEDGLASIGAVGEARWVYAVSKLAAEHMAHAYHRERKMPVVTLRPFNVYGPGQVGEGAVHVFVKRALKDEPIEIHGDGAQIRAWCYVDDMVRGVLLAMEHRNAIGHSFNIGNARAVVTIFGLASAIVRTLRSKSEIRFVRKDYADIELRVPVVSKAKELIGFEAKIDLDEGIQRTADYYRQIS
;
A
#
# COMPACT_ATOMS: atom_id res chain seq x y z
N MET A 1 -3.13 -16.85 -14.24
CA MET A 1 -1.87 -16.16 -13.86
C MET A 1 -1.50 -15.22 -15.00
N LEU A 2 -1.24 -13.95 -14.72
CA LEU A 2 -0.87 -12.95 -15.73
C LEU A 2 0.50 -13.31 -16.33
N THR A 3 0.54 -13.49 -17.64
CA THR A 3 1.76 -13.77 -18.41
C THR A 3 1.79 -12.90 -19.67
N ASP A 4 2.98 -12.62 -20.16
CA ASP A 4 3.24 -11.84 -21.39
C ASP A 4 2.65 -10.42 -21.37
N LYS A 5 2.49 -9.83 -20.16
CA LYS A 5 1.98 -8.48 -20.00
C LYS A 5 3.11 -7.47 -19.82
N LYS A 6 2.85 -6.28 -20.31
CA LYS A 6 3.66 -5.08 -20.04
C LYS A 6 3.00 -4.30 -18.90
N MET A 7 3.69 -4.19 -17.78
CA MET A 7 3.18 -3.55 -16.55
C MET A 7 3.97 -2.29 -16.23
N PHE A 8 3.28 -1.17 -16.09
CA PHE A 8 3.87 0.11 -15.69
C PHE A 8 3.49 0.42 -14.24
N LEU A 9 4.50 0.54 -13.38
CA LEU A 9 4.29 0.80 -11.96
C LEU A 9 4.83 2.17 -11.59
N THR A 10 3.98 3.09 -11.17
CA THR A 10 4.45 4.29 -10.46
C THR A 10 4.63 3.96 -8.99
N GLY A 11 5.71 4.42 -8.38
CA GLY A 11 6.03 4.03 -6.99
C GLY A 11 6.39 2.54 -6.85
N GLY A 12 6.74 1.90 -7.95
CA GLY A 12 7.03 0.46 -8.00
C GLY A 12 8.32 0.05 -7.30
N ALA A 13 9.22 0.99 -7.02
CA ALA A 13 10.42 0.73 -6.22
C ALA A 13 10.11 0.60 -4.72
N GLY A 14 8.91 0.98 -4.28
CA GLY A 14 8.48 0.83 -2.90
C GLY A 14 8.22 -0.62 -2.48
N PHE A 15 7.83 -0.80 -1.20
CA PHE A 15 7.64 -2.09 -0.54
C PHE A 15 6.67 -3.04 -1.29
N ILE A 16 5.42 -2.59 -1.53
CA ILE A 16 4.40 -3.42 -2.18
C ILE A 16 4.76 -3.65 -3.66
N GLY A 17 5.20 -2.59 -4.36
CA GLY A 17 5.56 -2.66 -5.77
C GLY A 17 6.71 -3.63 -6.04
N SER A 18 7.79 -3.56 -5.27
CA SER A 18 8.93 -4.48 -5.41
C SER A 18 8.56 -5.93 -5.12
N THR A 19 7.62 -6.17 -4.18
CA THR A 19 7.12 -7.52 -3.90
C THR A 19 6.23 -8.03 -5.05
N LEU A 20 5.37 -7.18 -5.61
CA LEU A 20 4.55 -7.52 -6.79
C LEU A 20 5.43 -7.88 -8.00
N ILE A 21 6.46 -7.07 -8.28
CA ILE A 21 7.41 -7.33 -9.36
C ILE A 21 8.06 -8.71 -9.18
N GLY A 22 8.58 -9.01 -7.98
CA GLY A 22 9.23 -10.29 -7.70
C GLY A 22 8.36 -11.52 -7.94
N ASN A 23 7.04 -11.39 -7.79
CA ASN A 23 6.10 -12.49 -8.06
C ASN A 23 5.83 -12.72 -9.56
N LEU A 24 6.11 -11.74 -10.43
CA LEU A 24 5.67 -11.76 -11.82
C LEU A 24 6.78 -11.54 -12.86
N ILE A 25 7.99 -11.18 -12.42
CA ILE A 25 9.07 -10.70 -13.30
C ILE A 25 9.53 -11.72 -14.33
N GLU A 26 9.45 -13.02 -14.01
CA GLU A 26 9.88 -14.10 -14.90
C GLU A 26 9.02 -14.17 -16.19
N HIS A 27 7.75 -13.77 -16.10
CA HIS A 27 6.79 -13.95 -17.18
C HIS A 27 6.19 -12.66 -17.74
N ASN A 28 6.63 -11.49 -17.24
CA ASN A 28 6.08 -10.19 -17.62
C ASN A 28 7.18 -9.14 -17.71
N LYS A 29 6.94 -8.07 -18.48
CA LYS A 29 7.83 -6.93 -18.60
C LYS A 29 7.36 -5.79 -17.70
N PHE A 30 8.29 -5.18 -16.99
CA PHE A 30 8.02 -4.10 -16.05
C PHE A 30 8.74 -2.81 -16.44
N CYS A 31 8.03 -1.70 -16.35
CA CYS A 31 8.61 -0.37 -16.27
C CYS A 31 8.21 0.25 -14.93
N VAL A 32 9.19 0.57 -14.12
CA VAL A 32 9.01 1.23 -12.82
C VAL A 32 9.36 2.70 -12.98
N PHE A 33 8.40 3.59 -12.70
CA PHE A 33 8.59 5.04 -12.64
C PHE A 33 8.55 5.48 -11.18
N ASP A 34 9.71 5.89 -10.64
CA ASP A 34 9.86 6.14 -9.20
C ASP A 34 10.93 7.20 -8.93
N ASN A 35 10.75 8.01 -7.90
CA ASN A 35 11.77 8.98 -7.48
C ASN A 35 12.80 8.40 -6.51
N LEU A 36 12.63 7.14 -6.08
CA LEU A 36 13.48 6.36 -5.18
C LEU A 36 13.56 6.92 -3.75
N ALA A 37 12.61 7.74 -3.34
CA ALA A 37 12.59 8.29 -1.97
C ALA A 37 12.40 7.20 -0.89
N ARG A 38 11.74 6.08 -1.24
CA ARG A 38 11.54 4.91 -0.38
C ARG A 38 11.83 3.64 -1.18
N ASP A 39 13.10 3.42 -1.48
CA ASP A 39 13.56 2.34 -2.34
C ASP A 39 13.70 1.01 -1.57
N ALA A 40 12.88 0.05 -1.92
CA ALA A 40 12.98 -1.34 -1.52
C ALA A 40 13.42 -2.24 -2.69
N LEU A 41 13.43 -1.72 -3.93
CA LEU A 41 13.72 -2.47 -5.15
C LEU A 41 15.21 -2.72 -5.32
N SER A 42 16.06 -1.74 -5.02
CA SER A 42 17.52 -1.83 -5.21
C SER A 42 18.17 -2.97 -4.41
N SER A 43 17.52 -3.43 -3.33
CA SER A 43 17.99 -4.58 -2.54
C SER A 43 17.47 -5.94 -3.04
N LYS A 44 16.65 -5.98 -4.09
CA LYS A 44 16.06 -7.22 -4.58
C LYS A 44 17.00 -7.96 -5.54
N PRO A 45 17.06 -9.30 -5.48
CA PRO A 45 17.96 -10.10 -6.34
C PRO A 45 17.67 -9.94 -7.83
N PHE A 46 16.46 -9.53 -8.19
CA PHE A 46 16.01 -9.35 -9.58
C PHE A 46 16.14 -7.89 -10.08
N VAL A 47 16.80 -6.99 -9.35
CA VAL A 47 16.94 -5.56 -9.76
C VAL A 47 17.55 -5.37 -11.15
N ASN A 48 18.41 -6.28 -11.57
CA ASN A 48 19.03 -6.27 -12.90
C ASN A 48 18.38 -7.25 -13.89
N HIS A 49 17.15 -7.70 -13.63
CA HIS A 49 16.45 -8.63 -14.51
C HIS A 49 16.16 -7.97 -15.87
N PRO A 50 16.34 -8.68 -17.03
CA PRO A 50 16.14 -8.10 -18.37
C PRO A 50 14.71 -7.62 -18.64
N ASN A 51 13.74 -8.14 -17.90
CA ASN A 51 12.33 -7.73 -17.97
C ASN A 51 12.01 -6.49 -17.10
N LEU A 52 12.98 -5.89 -16.39
CA LEU A 52 12.79 -4.73 -15.52
C LEU A 52 13.48 -3.51 -16.09
N THR A 53 12.72 -2.46 -16.34
CA THR A 53 13.23 -1.13 -16.65
C THR A 53 12.89 -0.18 -15.50
N LEU A 54 13.89 0.53 -14.98
CA LEU A 54 13.71 1.57 -13.97
C LEU A 54 13.89 2.94 -14.61
N VAL A 55 12.86 3.77 -14.52
CA VAL A 55 12.87 5.18 -14.94
C VAL A 55 12.75 6.05 -13.70
N LYS A 56 13.81 6.78 -13.38
CA LYS A 56 13.78 7.74 -12.26
C LYS A 56 12.99 8.98 -12.64
N GLY A 57 11.90 9.27 -11.91
CA GLY A 57 11.04 10.42 -12.18
C GLY A 57 10.08 10.70 -11.03
N ASP A 58 9.43 11.85 -11.08
CA ASP A 58 8.41 12.27 -10.12
C ASP A 58 7.04 12.29 -10.80
N VAL A 59 6.01 11.70 -10.18
CA VAL A 59 4.64 11.65 -10.74
C VAL A 59 3.99 13.03 -10.85
N THR A 60 4.55 14.06 -10.22
CA THR A 60 4.10 15.43 -10.40
C THR A 60 4.61 16.09 -11.68
N ASP A 61 5.62 15.50 -12.34
CA ASP A 61 6.05 15.85 -13.69
C ASP A 61 5.21 15.08 -14.71
N SER A 62 4.14 15.73 -15.17
CA SER A 62 3.18 15.12 -16.10
C SER A 62 3.79 14.75 -17.44
N ALA A 63 4.73 15.55 -17.96
CA ALA A 63 5.36 15.30 -19.24
C ALA A 63 6.27 14.06 -19.17
N ALA A 64 7.15 13.99 -18.17
CA ALA A 64 8.05 12.86 -17.99
C ALA A 64 7.27 11.54 -17.74
N LEU A 65 6.21 11.58 -16.93
CA LEU A 65 5.36 10.41 -16.68
C LEU A 65 4.64 9.94 -17.96
N HIS A 66 4.05 10.87 -18.69
CA HIS A 66 3.34 10.60 -19.94
C HIS A 66 4.29 9.98 -20.98
N ASP A 67 5.46 10.57 -21.22
CA ASP A 67 6.43 10.09 -22.19
C ASP A 67 6.95 8.69 -21.82
N ALA A 68 7.25 8.44 -20.55
CA ALA A 68 7.67 7.14 -20.06
C ALA A 68 6.57 6.08 -20.25
N MET A 69 5.33 6.41 -19.93
CA MET A 69 4.20 5.50 -20.04
C MET A 69 3.87 5.19 -21.50
N LEU A 70 3.81 6.19 -22.38
CA LEU A 70 3.54 5.97 -23.81
C LEU A 70 4.66 5.19 -24.50
N SER A 71 5.93 5.50 -24.23
CA SER A 71 7.07 4.79 -24.80
C SER A 71 7.08 3.31 -24.42
N PHE A 72 6.70 2.99 -23.18
CA PHE A 72 6.59 1.61 -22.74
C PHE A 72 5.31 0.93 -23.27
N SER A 73 4.22 1.68 -23.47
CA SER A 73 2.92 1.18 -23.93
C SER A 73 2.42 -0.05 -23.15
N PRO A 74 2.07 0.12 -21.87
CA PRO A 74 1.68 -0.98 -21.00
C PRO A 74 0.27 -1.49 -21.28
N ASP A 75 0.05 -2.78 -20.94
CA ASP A 75 -1.27 -3.39 -20.88
C ASP A 75 -1.93 -3.12 -19.51
N VAL A 76 -1.10 -3.00 -18.46
CA VAL A 76 -1.55 -2.77 -17.07
C VAL A 76 -0.75 -1.64 -16.45
N VAL A 77 -1.45 -0.73 -15.78
CA VAL A 77 -0.85 0.32 -14.95
C VAL A 77 -1.21 0.07 -13.49
N VAL A 78 -0.21 0.11 -12.59
CA VAL A 78 -0.41 0.05 -11.14
C VAL A 78 0.14 1.32 -10.51
N HIS A 79 -0.74 2.16 -9.99
CA HIS A 79 -0.38 3.44 -9.42
C HIS A 79 -0.20 3.33 -7.90
N LEU A 80 1.06 3.15 -7.46
CA LEU A 80 1.43 3.04 -6.05
C LEU A 80 2.11 4.31 -5.51
N ALA A 81 2.55 5.22 -6.39
CA ALA A 81 3.27 6.43 -5.98
C ALA A 81 2.43 7.28 -5.03
N ALA A 82 2.92 7.47 -3.83
CA ALA A 82 2.29 8.30 -2.81
C ALA A 82 3.28 8.67 -1.70
N ILE A 83 3.08 9.83 -1.10
CA ILE A 83 3.66 10.15 0.21
C ILE A 83 2.71 9.59 1.27
N ALA A 84 3.23 8.72 2.13
CA ALA A 84 2.52 8.08 3.23
C ALA A 84 3.40 8.09 4.50
N GLY A 85 2.82 7.68 5.65
CA GLY A 85 3.49 7.73 6.95
C GLY A 85 3.15 8.99 7.72
N ILE A 86 2.77 8.81 8.99
CA ILE A 86 2.18 9.87 9.81
C ILE A 86 3.13 11.06 9.97
N GLU A 87 4.40 10.78 10.35
CA GLU A 87 5.40 11.83 10.56
C GLU A 87 5.71 12.58 9.28
N THR A 88 5.88 11.85 8.17
CA THR A 88 6.15 12.45 6.85
C THR A 88 5.01 13.35 6.41
N VAL A 89 3.76 12.91 6.57
CA VAL A 89 2.54 13.67 6.20
C VAL A 89 2.42 14.94 7.04
N ILE A 90 2.63 14.86 8.36
CA ILE A 90 2.56 16.02 9.26
C ILE A 90 3.64 17.04 8.93
N LYS A 91 4.86 16.59 8.62
CA LYS A 91 6.00 17.47 8.26
C LYS A 91 5.84 18.11 6.89
N SER A 92 5.14 17.46 5.95
CA SER A 92 5.07 17.91 4.55
C SER A 92 3.66 17.77 3.95
N PRO A 93 2.63 18.41 4.53
CA PRO A 93 1.24 18.23 4.10
C PRO A 93 0.99 18.71 2.67
N THR A 94 1.60 19.83 2.26
CA THR A 94 1.47 20.35 0.89
C THR A 94 2.06 19.41 -0.14
N ALA A 95 3.26 18.87 0.10
CA ALA A 95 3.88 17.88 -0.79
C ALA A 95 3.04 16.61 -0.85
N THR A 96 2.50 16.15 0.29
CA THR A 96 1.60 14.99 0.36
C THR A 96 0.38 15.18 -0.53
N MET A 97 -0.31 16.33 -0.42
CA MET A 97 -1.48 16.63 -1.26
C MET A 97 -1.11 16.65 -2.75
N ARG A 98 -0.03 17.34 -3.11
CA ARG A 98 0.42 17.43 -4.52
C ARG A 98 0.78 16.08 -5.10
N VAL A 99 1.63 15.31 -4.44
CA VAL A 99 2.07 14.00 -4.96
C VAL A 99 0.89 13.03 -5.06
N ASN A 100 0.06 12.94 -4.01
CA ASN A 100 -1.00 11.93 -3.98
C ASN A 100 -2.17 12.27 -4.91
N LEU A 101 -2.57 13.53 -5.01
CA LEU A 101 -3.70 13.91 -5.86
C LEU A 101 -3.25 14.23 -7.28
N LEU A 102 -2.31 15.18 -7.45
CA LEU A 102 -1.83 15.57 -8.79
C LEU A 102 -1.13 14.40 -9.49
N GLY A 103 -0.31 13.63 -8.75
CA GLY A 103 0.34 12.43 -9.29
C GLY A 103 -0.67 11.40 -9.79
N THR A 104 -1.79 11.19 -9.07
CA THR A 104 -2.86 10.30 -9.54
C THR A 104 -3.55 10.84 -10.79
N ILE A 105 -3.84 12.15 -10.85
CA ILE A 105 -4.42 12.80 -12.04
C ILE A 105 -3.50 12.61 -13.24
N ASN A 106 -2.21 12.90 -13.09
CA ASN A 106 -1.23 12.74 -14.17
C ASN A 106 -1.12 11.28 -14.66
N ALA A 107 -1.18 10.31 -13.73
CA ALA A 107 -1.15 8.89 -14.09
C ALA A 107 -2.43 8.45 -14.83
N LEU A 108 -3.59 8.94 -14.43
CA LEU A 108 -4.87 8.69 -15.09
C LEU A 108 -4.91 9.32 -16.48
N ASP A 109 -4.44 10.57 -16.62
CA ASP A 109 -4.36 11.25 -17.91
C ASP A 109 -3.43 10.51 -18.88
N ALA A 110 -2.23 10.16 -18.45
CA ALA A 110 -1.27 9.40 -19.26
C ALA A 110 -1.85 8.03 -19.69
N ALA A 111 -2.49 7.33 -18.75
CA ALA A 111 -3.06 6.02 -19.01
C ALA A 111 -4.31 6.08 -19.93
N SER A 112 -5.08 7.19 -19.88
CA SER A 112 -6.28 7.34 -20.72
C SER A 112 -6.00 7.40 -22.22
N GLY A 113 -4.77 7.72 -22.62
CA GLY A 113 -4.30 7.72 -24.02
C GLY A 113 -3.80 6.35 -24.51
N LEU A 114 -3.75 5.34 -23.68
CA LEU A 114 -3.20 4.02 -24.04
C LEU A 114 -4.22 3.18 -24.82
N PRO A 115 -3.88 2.71 -26.04
CA PRO A 115 -4.84 2.00 -26.89
C PRO A 115 -5.16 0.57 -26.42
N ARG A 116 -4.33 -0.01 -25.56
CA ARG A 116 -4.41 -1.41 -25.12
C ARG A 116 -4.54 -1.57 -23.61
N LEU A 117 -4.88 -0.51 -22.89
CA LEU A 117 -5.01 -0.58 -21.43
C LEU A 117 -6.11 -1.57 -21.02
N GLU A 118 -5.70 -2.67 -20.41
CA GLU A 118 -6.59 -3.69 -19.88
C GLU A 118 -7.00 -3.41 -18.42
N ARG A 119 -6.11 -2.71 -17.65
CA ARG A 119 -6.34 -2.41 -16.25
C ARG A 119 -5.54 -1.21 -15.77
N PHE A 120 -6.19 -0.35 -15.01
CA PHE A 120 -5.56 0.66 -14.15
C PHE A 120 -5.89 0.34 -12.69
N VAL A 121 -4.87 -0.04 -11.91
CA VAL A 121 -5.02 -0.30 -10.48
C VAL A 121 -4.61 0.94 -9.70
N ASP A 122 -5.58 1.59 -9.08
CA ASP A 122 -5.35 2.71 -8.17
C ASP A 122 -5.17 2.22 -6.73
N PHE A 123 -4.13 2.69 -6.06
CA PHE A 123 -3.93 2.44 -4.64
C PHE A 123 -4.47 3.59 -3.80
N SER A 124 -5.67 3.40 -3.25
CA SER A 124 -6.24 4.22 -2.19
C SER A 124 -5.71 3.79 -0.82
N THR A 125 -6.49 3.90 0.22
CA THR A 125 -6.11 3.55 1.60
C THR A 125 -7.34 3.28 2.45
N SER A 126 -7.19 2.47 3.50
CA SER A 126 -8.21 2.34 4.56
C SER A 126 -8.42 3.63 5.38
N GLU A 127 -7.53 4.62 5.26
CA GLU A 127 -7.67 5.89 5.97
C GLU A 127 -8.80 6.78 5.42
N VAL A 128 -9.33 6.48 4.23
CA VAL A 128 -10.50 7.18 3.67
C VAL A 128 -11.76 7.04 4.53
N PHE A 129 -11.82 6.03 5.39
CA PHE A 129 -12.92 5.85 6.34
C PHE A 129 -12.82 6.73 7.60
N GLY A 130 -11.68 7.43 7.83
CA GLY A 130 -11.46 8.30 8.98
C GLY A 130 -10.97 7.57 10.23
N SER A 131 -11.28 8.16 11.43
CA SER A 131 -10.74 7.71 12.71
C SER A 131 -11.34 6.39 13.21
N ASN A 132 -12.60 6.10 12.86
CA ASN A 132 -13.39 4.99 13.39
C ASN A 132 -13.89 4.06 12.28
N ALA A 133 -12.99 3.25 11.74
CA ALA A 133 -13.28 2.28 10.68
C ALA A 133 -13.45 0.87 11.28
N PHE A 134 -14.58 0.58 11.95
CA PHE A 134 -14.87 -0.72 12.51
C PHE A 134 -15.83 -1.52 11.65
N ARG A 135 -15.34 -2.63 11.07
CA ARG A 135 -16.08 -3.51 10.17
C ARG A 135 -16.74 -2.74 9.03
N VAL A 136 -15.95 -1.83 8.42
CA VAL A 136 -16.41 -1.01 7.31
C VAL A 136 -16.31 -1.77 5.99
N ASP A 137 -17.35 -1.70 5.19
CA ASP A 137 -17.36 -2.12 3.78
C ASP A 137 -16.99 -0.94 2.86
N GLU A 138 -16.92 -1.20 1.58
CA GLU A 138 -16.50 -0.20 0.59
C GLU A 138 -17.53 0.92 0.37
N ASP A 139 -18.79 0.69 0.72
CA ASP A 139 -19.89 1.65 0.59
C ASP A 139 -20.07 2.50 1.87
N GLY A 140 -19.24 2.23 2.90
CA GLY A 140 -19.20 2.99 4.15
C GLY A 140 -18.84 4.45 3.93
N LEU A 141 -19.48 5.34 4.70
CA LEU A 141 -19.25 6.78 4.60
C LEU A 141 -17.80 7.15 5.04
N ALA A 142 -17.18 8.05 4.29
CA ALA A 142 -15.94 8.68 4.66
C ALA A 142 -16.21 9.80 5.69
N SER A 143 -15.64 9.67 6.90
CA SER A 143 -15.72 10.68 7.95
C SER A 143 -14.31 11.12 8.35
N ILE A 144 -13.74 12.04 7.59
CA ILE A 144 -12.38 12.55 7.79
C ILE A 144 -12.40 13.62 8.89
N GLY A 145 -11.32 13.74 9.65
CA GLY A 145 -11.19 14.71 10.74
C GLY A 145 -11.19 16.17 10.30
N ALA A 146 -10.98 17.09 11.25
CA ALA A 146 -11.16 18.52 11.05
C ALA A 146 -10.25 19.09 9.97
N VAL A 147 -10.78 20.06 9.21
CA VAL A 147 -10.01 20.81 8.21
C VAL A 147 -8.90 21.60 8.92
N GLY A 148 -7.69 21.57 8.35
CA GLY A 148 -6.50 22.22 8.91
C GLY A 148 -5.60 21.29 9.73
N GLU A 149 -6.07 20.12 10.14
CA GLU A 149 -5.22 19.13 10.78
C GLU A 149 -4.38 18.38 9.73
N ALA A 150 -3.07 18.60 9.77
CA ALA A 150 -2.12 18.01 8.82
C ALA A 150 -2.18 16.47 8.76
N ARG A 151 -2.54 15.81 9.86
CA ARG A 151 -2.70 14.36 9.97
C ARG A 151 -3.65 13.78 8.92
N TRP A 152 -4.70 14.52 8.56
CA TRP A 152 -5.74 14.04 7.65
C TRP A 152 -5.48 14.30 6.17
N VAL A 153 -4.42 15.08 5.85
CA VAL A 153 -4.08 15.42 4.45
C VAL A 153 -3.88 14.18 3.59
N TYR A 154 -3.27 13.13 4.14
CA TYR A 154 -3.11 11.86 3.43
C TYR A 154 -4.45 11.22 3.08
N ALA A 155 -5.34 11.07 4.07
CA ALA A 155 -6.66 10.49 3.86
C ALA A 155 -7.49 11.28 2.84
N VAL A 156 -7.50 12.62 2.96
CA VAL A 156 -8.20 13.53 2.03
C VAL A 156 -7.63 13.40 0.62
N SER A 157 -6.29 13.42 0.46
CA SER A 157 -5.65 13.31 -0.85
C SER A 157 -5.98 11.98 -1.54
N LYS A 158 -5.97 10.87 -0.79
CA LYS A 158 -6.29 9.55 -1.32
C LYS A 158 -7.79 9.38 -1.60
N LEU A 159 -8.67 9.95 -0.78
CA LEU A 159 -10.11 9.97 -1.05
C LEU A 159 -10.43 10.74 -2.35
N ALA A 160 -9.84 11.93 -2.53
CA ALA A 160 -10.01 12.72 -3.74
C ALA A 160 -9.46 12.00 -4.98
N ALA A 161 -8.29 11.35 -4.86
CA ALA A 161 -7.68 10.56 -5.93
C ALA A 161 -8.56 9.36 -6.32
N GLU A 162 -9.14 8.65 -5.36
CA GLU A 162 -10.07 7.55 -5.60
C GLU A 162 -11.33 8.03 -6.34
N HIS A 163 -11.91 9.16 -5.94
CA HIS A 163 -13.04 9.76 -6.67
C HIS A 163 -12.67 10.11 -8.11
N MET A 164 -11.45 10.64 -8.35
CA MET A 164 -10.95 10.89 -9.72
C MET A 164 -10.86 9.60 -10.53
N ALA A 165 -10.29 8.53 -9.97
CA ALA A 165 -10.19 7.25 -10.64
C ALA A 165 -11.58 6.70 -11.06
N HIS A 166 -12.57 6.78 -10.17
CA HIS A 166 -13.95 6.41 -10.49
C HIS A 166 -14.60 7.33 -11.54
N ALA A 167 -14.28 8.63 -11.55
CA ALA A 167 -14.77 9.56 -12.56
C ALA A 167 -14.23 9.19 -13.96
N TYR A 168 -12.92 8.86 -14.07
CA TYR A 168 -12.34 8.38 -15.32
C TYR A 168 -12.98 7.08 -15.81
N HIS A 169 -13.29 6.15 -14.90
CA HIS A 169 -14.06 4.96 -15.26
C HIS A 169 -15.42 5.31 -15.83
N ARG A 170 -16.17 6.18 -15.16
CA ARG A 170 -17.55 6.55 -15.56
C ARG A 170 -17.57 7.28 -16.89
N GLU A 171 -16.72 8.29 -17.05
CA GLU A 171 -16.76 9.21 -18.19
C GLU A 171 -16.01 8.66 -19.40
N ARG A 172 -14.86 8.03 -19.19
CA ARG A 172 -13.95 7.59 -20.27
C ARG A 172 -13.94 6.08 -20.47
N LYS A 173 -14.75 5.33 -19.70
CA LYS A 173 -14.80 3.86 -19.71
C LYS A 173 -13.44 3.20 -19.42
N MET A 174 -12.56 3.91 -18.75
CA MET A 174 -11.25 3.40 -18.37
C MET A 174 -11.41 2.20 -17.43
N PRO A 175 -10.66 1.10 -17.61
CA PRO A 175 -10.80 -0.13 -16.81
C PRO A 175 -10.12 0.00 -15.44
N VAL A 176 -10.62 0.93 -14.62
CA VAL A 176 -10.09 1.22 -13.28
C VAL A 176 -10.57 0.20 -12.25
N VAL A 177 -9.69 -0.15 -11.33
CA VAL A 177 -10.01 -0.79 -10.05
C VAL A 177 -9.25 -0.09 -8.95
N THR A 178 -9.89 0.18 -7.81
CA THR A 178 -9.26 0.81 -6.67
C THR A 178 -9.09 -0.18 -5.52
N LEU A 179 -7.92 -0.18 -4.88
CA LEU A 179 -7.63 -0.99 -3.72
C LEU A 179 -7.44 -0.11 -2.49
N ARG A 180 -8.07 -0.50 -1.38
CA ARG A 180 -7.93 0.12 -0.05
C ARG A 180 -7.16 -0.82 0.87
N PRO A 181 -5.82 -0.71 0.94
CA PRO A 181 -4.98 -1.54 1.82
C PRO A 181 -5.26 -1.30 3.30
N PHE A 182 -5.27 -2.37 4.09
CA PHE A 182 -5.34 -2.32 5.55
C PHE A 182 -4.02 -2.79 6.16
N ASN A 183 -3.24 -1.86 6.73
CA ASN A 183 -2.00 -2.06 7.49
C ASN A 183 -1.10 -3.19 6.95
N VAL A 184 -0.58 -2.99 5.74
CA VAL A 184 0.29 -3.97 5.08
C VAL A 184 1.66 -4.01 5.76
N TYR A 185 2.17 -5.22 6.01
CA TYR A 185 3.48 -5.46 6.60
C TYR A 185 4.18 -6.68 5.99
N GLY A 186 5.49 -6.79 6.18
CA GLY A 186 6.25 -7.96 5.72
C GLY A 186 7.72 -7.67 5.43
N PRO A 187 8.42 -8.64 4.85
CA PRO A 187 9.82 -8.54 4.45
C PRO A 187 10.10 -7.39 3.49
N GLY A 188 11.16 -6.63 3.76
CA GLY A 188 11.55 -5.51 2.90
C GLY A 188 10.68 -4.25 3.05
N GLN A 189 9.83 -4.16 4.08
CA GLN A 189 9.11 -2.93 4.38
C GLN A 189 10.08 -1.79 4.70
N VAL A 190 9.85 -0.64 4.08
CA VAL A 190 10.59 0.61 4.31
C VAL A 190 9.69 1.67 4.92
N GLY A 191 10.26 2.57 5.73
CA GLY A 191 9.55 3.68 6.37
C GLY A 191 8.95 3.35 7.74
N GLU A 192 7.82 3.96 8.09
CA GLU A 192 7.29 4.10 9.45
C GLU A 192 6.34 2.95 9.90
N GLY A 193 6.46 1.75 9.38
CA GLY A 193 5.55 0.64 9.72
C GLY A 193 5.78 0.07 11.12
N ALA A 194 4.74 -0.02 11.95
CA ALA A 194 4.85 -0.51 13.34
C ALA A 194 5.46 -1.93 13.42
N VAL A 195 4.99 -2.88 12.59
CA VAL A 195 5.55 -4.25 12.57
C VAL A 195 7.04 -4.22 12.21
N HIS A 196 7.42 -3.45 11.19
CA HIS A 196 8.81 -3.28 10.77
C HIS A 196 9.70 -2.78 11.93
N VAL A 197 9.28 -1.71 12.60
CA VAL A 197 10.02 -1.11 13.71
C VAL A 197 10.08 -2.07 14.90
N PHE A 198 8.96 -2.64 15.31
CA PHE A 198 8.88 -3.52 16.48
C PHE A 198 9.67 -4.81 16.29
N VAL A 199 9.60 -5.44 15.11
CA VAL A 199 10.39 -6.65 14.80
C VAL A 199 11.89 -6.34 14.84
N LYS A 200 12.34 -5.23 14.25
CA LYS A 200 13.77 -4.86 14.27
C LYS A 200 14.29 -4.60 15.69
N ARG A 201 13.50 -3.93 16.54
CA ARG A 201 13.84 -3.72 17.95
C ARG A 201 13.84 -5.05 18.73
N ALA A 202 12.81 -5.89 18.52
CA ALA A 202 12.72 -7.19 19.18
C ALA A 202 13.87 -8.13 18.83
N LEU A 203 14.37 -8.11 17.60
CA LEU A 203 15.53 -8.92 17.19
C LEU A 203 16.83 -8.50 17.89
N LYS A 204 16.88 -7.29 18.43
CA LYS A 204 18.06 -6.75 19.15
C LYS A 204 17.84 -6.66 20.67
N ASP A 205 16.69 -7.17 21.17
CA ASP A 205 16.25 -7.01 22.57
C ASP A 205 16.18 -5.52 23.03
N GLU A 206 16.00 -4.59 22.07
CA GLU A 206 15.81 -3.17 22.33
C GLU A 206 14.37 -2.88 22.78
N PRO A 207 14.12 -1.85 23.62
CA PRO A 207 12.76 -1.51 24.04
C PRO A 207 11.84 -1.18 22.85
N ILE A 208 10.62 -1.72 22.88
CA ILE A 208 9.56 -1.41 21.92
C ILE A 208 8.73 -0.24 22.47
N GLU A 209 8.75 0.89 21.77
CA GLU A 209 8.01 2.09 22.16
C GLU A 209 6.66 2.16 21.47
N ILE A 210 5.60 2.28 22.26
CA ILE A 210 4.22 2.45 21.81
C ILE A 210 3.80 3.90 22.05
N HIS A 211 3.38 4.58 20.99
CA HIS A 211 2.87 5.94 21.06
C HIS A 211 1.42 5.96 21.57
N GLY A 212 1.17 6.64 22.69
CA GLY A 212 -0.11 6.64 23.40
C GLY A 212 -0.27 5.43 24.33
N ASP A 213 -1.51 4.96 24.51
CA ASP A 213 -1.87 3.86 25.41
C ASP A 213 -1.82 2.46 24.75
N GLY A 214 -1.62 2.41 23.43
CA GLY A 214 -1.59 1.16 22.69
C GLY A 214 -2.95 0.49 22.49
N ALA A 215 -4.05 1.16 22.82
CA ALA A 215 -5.41 0.62 22.69
C ALA A 215 -5.94 0.62 21.24
N GLN A 216 -5.29 1.36 20.33
CA GLN A 216 -5.70 1.44 18.94
C GLN A 216 -5.75 0.05 18.29
N ILE A 217 -6.87 -0.29 17.65
CA ILE A 217 -7.10 -1.60 17.04
C ILE A 217 -6.83 -1.54 15.53
N ARG A 218 -6.07 -2.51 15.03
CA ARG A 218 -5.71 -2.64 13.61
C ARG A 218 -5.91 -4.07 13.13
N ALA A 219 -6.32 -4.21 11.87
CA ALA A 219 -6.22 -5.44 11.11
C ALA A 219 -4.90 -5.42 10.30
N TRP A 220 -4.09 -6.48 10.41
CA TRP A 220 -2.77 -6.56 9.81
C TRP A 220 -2.78 -7.49 8.61
N CYS A 221 -2.34 -7.00 7.44
CA CYS A 221 -2.30 -7.75 6.20
C CYS A 221 -0.86 -8.06 5.80
N TYR A 222 -0.51 -9.32 5.69
CA TYR A 222 0.82 -9.69 5.20
C TYR A 222 0.98 -9.33 3.71
N VAL A 223 2.18 -8.92 3.31
CA VAL A 223 2.42 -8.37 1.97
C VAL A 223 2.08 -9.33 0.84
N ASP A 224 2.29 -10.64 1.01
CA ASP A 224 1.93 -11.62 -0.03
C ASP A 224 0.40 -11.72 -0.21
N ASP A 225 -0.37 -11.56 0.86
CA ASP A 225 -1.84 -11.46 0.75
C ASP A 225 -2.26 -10.16 0.04
N MET A 226 -1.58 -9.04 0.32
CA MET A 226 -1.82 -7.79 -0.41
C MET A 226 -1.52 -7.96 -1.90
N VAL A 227 -0.36 -8.52 -2.24
CA VAL A 227 0.04 -8.78 -3.64
C VAL A 227 -0.97 -9.70 -4.32
N ARG A 228 -1.44 -10.75 -3.63
CA ARG A 228 -2.50 -11.61 -4.16
C ARG A 228 -3.79 -10.84 -4.43
N GLY A 229 -4.18 -9.91 -3.55
CA GLY A 229 -5.31 -9.00 -3.80
C GLY A 229 -5.12 -8.16 -5.06
N VAL A 230 -3.91 -7.64 -5.29
CA VAL A 230 -3.56 -6.90 -6.52
C VAL A 230 -3.69 -7.80 -7.75
N LEU A 231 -3.15 -9.02 -7.70
CA LEU A 231 -3.21 -9.97 -8.82
C LEU A 231 -4.65 -10.30 -9.18
N LEU A 232 -5.49 -10.61 -8.21
CA LEU A 232 -6.91 -10.89 -8.42
C LEU A 232 -7.65 -9.68 -9.02
N ALA A 233 -7.36 -8.47 -8.53
CA ALA A 233 -7.94 -7.24 -9.06
C ALA A 233 -7.50 -6.95 -10.51
N MET A 234 -6.28 -7.35 -10.89
CA MET A 234 -5.81 -7.26 -12.27
C MET A 234 -6.46 -8.29 -13.19
N GLU A 235 -6.65 -9.53 -12.73
CA GLU A 235 -7.14 -10.64 -13.53
C GLU A 235 -8.67 -10.65 -13.72
N HIS A 236 -9.44 -10.34 -12.67
CA HIS A 236 -10.88 -10.48 -12.70
C HIS A 236 -11.58 -9.32 -13.41
N ARG A 237 -12.43 -9.64 -14.40
CA ARG A 237 -13.24 -8.62 -15.09
C ARG A 237 -14.22 -7.93 -14.15
N ASN A 238 -14.75 -8.65 -13.17
CA ASN A 238 -15.69 -8.13 -12.17
C ASN A 238 -15.02 -7.12 -11.20
N ALA A 239 -13.71 -6.92 -11.29
CA ALA A 239 -13.04 -5.89 -10.51
C ALA A 239 -13.20 -4.47 -11.09
N ILE A 240 -13.46 -4.38 -12.40
CA ILE A 240 -13.52 -3.08 -13.10
C ILE A 240 -14.65 -2.21 -12.55
N GLY A 241 -14.34 -0.96 -12.22
CA GLY A 241 -15.28 0.03 -11.70
C GLY A 241 -15.57 -0.10 -10.20
N HIS A 242 -14.85 -0.98 -9.49
CA HIS A 242 -15.05 -1.20 -8.07
C HIS A 242 -13.84 -0.79 -7.23
N SER A 243 -14.13 -0.41 -5.98
CA SER A 243 -13.14 -0.36 -4.89
C SER A 243 -13.22 -1.65 -4.08
N PHE A 244 -12.07 -2.10 -3.55
CA PHE A 244 -11.96 -3.28 -2.69
C PHE A 244 -11.13 -3.00 -1.45
N ASN A 245 -11.65 -3.35 -0.29
CA ASN A 245 -10.88 -3.48 0.92
C ASN A 245 -9.99 -4.72 0.84
N ILE A 246 -8.67 -4.53 0.94
CA ILE A 246 -7.70 -5.62 0.95
C ILE A 246 -7.00 -5.64 2.31
N GLY A 247 -7.31 -6.67 3.09
CA GLY A 247 -6.83 -6.81 4.46
C GLY A 247 -7.11 -8.19 5.04
N ASN A 248 -6.62 -8.45 6.26
CA ASN A 248 -6.92 -9.68 6.99
C ASN A 248 -7.83 -9.38 8.18
N ALA A 249 -9.13 -9.63 8.04
CA ALA A 249 -10.12 -9.41 9.10
C ALA A 249 -9.98 -10.37 10.31
N ARG A 250 -9.10 -11.38 10.22
CA ARG A 250 -8.79 -12.29 11.34
C ARG A 250 -7.59 -11.83 12.18
N ALA A 251 -6.66 -11.12 11.57
CA ALA A 251 -5.44 -10.61 12.23
C ALA A 251 -5.69 -9.24 12.88
N VAL A 252 -6.65 -9.16 13.81
CA VAL A 252 -7.08 -7.93 14.47
C VAL A 252 -6.56 -7.91 15.90
N VAL A 253 -5.71 -6.94 16.21
CA VAL A 253 -5.13 -6.76 17.55
C VAL A 253 -4.96 -5.27 17.87
N THR A 254 -4.83 -4.96 19.18
CA THR A 254 -4.38 -3.64 19.62
C THR A 254 -2.89 -3.44 19.30
N ILE A 255 -2.39 -2.21 19.29
CA ILE A 255 -0.94 -1.95 19.12
C ILE A 255 -0.14 -2.60 20.26
N PHE A 256 -0.67 -2.58 21.49
CA PHE A 256 -0.05 -3.33 22.60
C PHE A 256 -0.07 -4.85 22.36
N GLY A 257 -1.19 -5.38 21.86
CA GLY A 257 -1.31 -6.80 21.48
C GLY A 257 -0.33 -7.19 20.37
N LEU A 258 -0.10 -6.30 19.38
CA LEU A 258 0.91 -6.50 18.34
C LEU A 258 2.32 -6.58 18.93
N ALA A 259 2.71 -5.61 19.77
CA ALA A 259 4.02 -5.62 20.43
C ALA A 259 4.23 -6.90 21.26
N SER A 260 3.21 -7.29 22.04
CA SER A 260 3.21 -8.53 22.84
C SER A 260 3.32 -9.79 21.98
N ALA A 261 2.61 -9.84 20.83
CA ALA A 261 2.71 -10.95 19.89
C ALA A 261 4.14 -11.06 19.30
N ILE A 262 4.75 -9.93 18.93
CA ILE A 262 6.12 -9.90 18.39
C ILE A 262 7.13 -10.38 19.44
N VAL A 263 7.09 -9.85 20.66
CA VAL A 263 7.96 -10.27 21.76
C VAL A 263 7.83 -11.79 22.01
N ARG A 264 6.61 -12.29 22.10
CA ARG A 264 6.32 -13.72 22.31
C ARG A 264 6.82 -14.58 21.15
N THR A 265 6.47 -14.25 19.90
CA THR A 265 6.81 -15.02 18.70
C THR A 265 8.32 -15.11 18.51
N LEU A 266 9.04 -14.01 18.74
CA LEU A 266 10.49 -13.94 18.58
C LEU A 266 11.26 -14.36 19.82
N ARG A 267 10.59 -14.64 20.93
CA ARG A 267 11.19 -14.93 22.25
C ARG A 267 12.17 -13.83 22.69
N SER A 268 11.84 -12.59 22.38
CA SER A 268 12.66 -11.41 22.69
C SER A 268 12.53 -11.03 24.16
N LYS A 269 13.58 -10.41 24.69
CA LYS A 269 13.61 -9.79 26.03
C LYS A 269 13.23 -8.31 26.00
N SER A 270 12.76 -7.80 24.86
CA SER A 270 12.37 -6.40 24.69
C SER A 270 11.30 -5.99 25.70
N GLU A 271 11.55 -4.91 26.39
CA GLU A 271 10.57 -4.25 27.24
C GLU A 271 9.59 -3.43 26.38
N ILE A 272 8.30 -3.46 26.70
CA ILE A 272 7.30 -2.60 26.06
C ILE A 272 7.16 -1.33 26.87
N ARG A 273 7.38 -0.16 26.25
CA ARG A 273 7.31 1.16 26.87
C ARG A 273 6.25 2.02 26.19
N PHE A 274 5.50 2.80 26.97
CA PHE A 274 4.55 3.76 26.44
C PHE A 274 5.18 5.15 26.42
N VAL A 275 5.06 5.83 25.27
CA VAL A 275 5.56 7.19 25.07
C VAL A 275 4.40 8.12 24.73
N ARG A 276 4.52 9.39 25.14
CA ARG A 276 3.48 10.39 24.87
C ARG A 276 3.27 10.57 23.37
N LYS A 277 2.01 10.81 22.99
CA LYS A 277 1.56 11.08 21.65
C LYS A 277 0.85 12.44 21.60
N ASP A 278 1.27 13.30 20.69
CA ASP A 278 0.78 14.67 20.58
C ASP A 278 -0.03 14.94 19.29
N TYR A 279 -0.57 13.89 18.63
CA TYR A 279 -1.40 14.01 17.43
C TYR A 279 -2.60 13.06 17.47
N ALA A 280 -3.67 13.43 16.75
CA ALA A 280 -4.83 12.57 16.55
C ALA A 280 -4.44 11.30 15.77
N ASP A 281 -5.02 10.18 16.12
CA ASP A 281 -4.79 8.91 15.42
C ASP A 281 -6.13 8.24 15.09
N ILE A 282 -6.01 7.20 14.27
CA ILE A 282 -7.11 6.31 13.97
C ILE A 282 -7.24 5.33 15.14
N GLU A 283 -8.41 5.25 15.76
CA GLU A 283 -8.66 4.36 16.88
C GLU A 283 -8.97 2.94 16.42
N LEU A 284 -9.81 2.81 15.41
CA LEU A 284 -10.25 1.53 14.88
C LEU A 284 -10.02 1.45 13.37
N ARG A 285 -9.44 0.33 12.90
CA ARG A 285 -9.24 0.07 11.47
C ARG A 285 -9.35 -1.42 11.17
N VAL A 286 -10.60 -1.87 10.98
CA VAL A 286 -10.96 -3.27 10.75
C VAL A 286 -11.84 -3.36 9.50
N PRO A 287 -11.43 -4.09 8.43
CA PRO A 287 -12.19 -4.21 7.20
C PRO A 287 -13.33 -5.20 7.28
N VAL A 288 -14.36 -5.00 6.45
CA VAL A 288 -15.15 -6.06 5.83
C VAL A 288 -14.52 -6.34 4.47
N VAL A 289 -14.25 -7.60 4.15
CA VAL A 289 -13.62 -8.05 2.89
C VAL A 289 -14.53 -8.95 2.06
N SER A 290 -15.83 -8.97 2.37
CA SER A 290 -16.81 -9.83 1.68
C SER A 290 -16.91 -9.54 0.20
N LYS A 291 -16.93 -8.26 -0.19
CA LYS A 291 -16.98 -7.82 -1.60
C LYS A 291 -15.76 -8.34 -2.38
N ALA A 292 -14.56 -8.22 -1.82
CA ALA A 292 -13.36 -8.75 -2.46
C ALA A 292 -13.40 -10.29 -2.56
N LYS A 293 -13.94 -10.98 -1.55
CA LYS A 293 -14.13 -12.43 -1.60
C LYS A 293 -15.14 -12.84 -2.67
N GLU A 294 -16.29 -12.18 -2.75
CA GLU A 294 -17.38 -12.51 -3.65
C GLU A 294 -17.06 -12.21 -5.12
N LEU A 295 -16.48 -11.04 -5.42
CA LEU A 295 -16.28 -10.58 -6.79
C LEU A 295 -14.94 -11.04 -7.40
N ILE A 296 -13.88 -11.17 -6.59
CA ILE A 296 -12.54 -11.50 -7.08
C ILE A 296 -11.89 -12.69 -6.34
N GLY A 297 -12.58 -13.36 -5.43
CA GLY A 297 -12.07 -14.54 -4.72
C GLY A 297 -10.94 -14.25 -3.72
N PHE A 298 -10.83 -13.00 -3.24
CA PHE A 298 -9.79 -12.62 -2.28
C PHE A 298 -10.08 -13.15 -0.88
N GLU A 299 -9.10 -13.80 -0.29
CA GLU A 299 -9.11 -14.21 1.12
C GLU A 299 -7.68 -14.19 1.66
N ALA A 300 -7.44 -13.48 2.77
CA ALA A 300 -6.13 -13.46 3.41
C ALA A 300 -5.77 -14.85 3.97
N LYS A 301 -4.55 -15.32 3.75
CA LYS A 301 -4.09 -16.68 4.11
C LYS A 301 -3.08 -16.68 5.24
N ILE A 302 -2.29 -15.64 5.37
CA ILE A 302 -1.18 -15.58 6.32
C ILE A 302 -1.67 -14.99 7.65
N ASP A 303 -1.56 -15.77 8.71
CA ASP A 303 -1.89 -15.30 10.06
C ASP A 303 -0.79 -14.41 10.65
N LEU A 304 -1.13 -13.65 11.70
CA LEU A 304 -0.24 -12.62 12.25
C LEU A 304 1.08 -13.21 12.76
N ASP A 305 1.03 -14.29 13.53
CA ASP A 305 2.23 -14.90 14.12
C ASP A 305 3.17 -15.46 13.03
N GLU A 306 2.60 -16.09 11.99
CA GLU A 306 3.35 -16.55 10.82
C GLU A 306 3.99 -15.38 10.05
N GLY A 307 3.23 -14.31 9.80
CA GLY A 307 3.74 -13.13 9.11
C GLY A 307 4.84 -12.41 9.91
N ILE A 308 4.73 -12.34 11.24
CA ILE A 308 5.78 -11.83 12.13
C ILE A 308 7.04 -12.67 12.00
N GLN A 309 6.92 -14.00 12.07
CA GLN A 309 8.07 -14.91 11.95
C GLN A 309 8.79 -14.76 10.61
N ARG A 310 8.05 -14.78 9.49
CA ARG A 310 8.62 -14.60 8.14
C ARG A 310 9.32 -13.23 8.00
N THR A 311 8.74 -12.18 8.59
CA THR A 311 9.32 -10.84 8.58
C THR A 311 10.64 -10.81 9.37
N ALA A 312 10.68 -11.45 10.54
CA ALA A 312 11.87 -11.53 11.36
C ALA A 312 12.98 -12.36 10.71
N ASP A 313 12.64 -13.48 10.07
CA ASP A 313 13.60 -14.34 9.38
C ASP A 313 14.29 -13.59 8.23
N TYR A 314 13.53 -12.77 7.48
CA TYR A 314 14.10 -11.88 6.49
C TYR A 314 15.11 -10.89 7.10
N TYR A 315 14.76 -10.23 8.21
CA TYR A 315 15.70 -9.27 8.83
C TYR A 315 16.94 -9.93 9.43
N ARG A 316 16.82 -11.16 9.94
CA ARG A 316 18.01 -11.94 10.40
C ARG A 316 18.99 -12.27 9.27
N GLN A 317 18.50 -12.42 8.03
CA GLN A 317 19.34 -12.74 6.87
C GLN A 317 20.11 -11.53 6.33
N ILE A 318 19.62 -10.32 6.55
CA ILE A 318 20.21 -9.08 6.01
C ILE A 318 20.89 -8.21 7.09
N SER A 319 20.87 -8.64 8.37
CA SER A 319 21.60 -8.03 9.50
C SER A 319 22.95 -8.69 9.70
#